data_6cc05e3bd49f82da539dfc42254c4588
#
_entry.id   6cc05e3bd49f82da539dfc42254c4588
#
_cell.length_a   1.000
_cell.length_b   1.000
_cell.length_c   1.000
_cell.angle_alpha   90.00
_cell.angle_beta   90.00
_cell.angle_gamma   90.00
#
_symmetry.space_group_name_H-M   'P 1'
#
loop_
_entity.id
_entity.type
_entity.pdbx_description
1 polymer ?
#
loop_
_entity_poly.entity_id
_entity_poly.type
_entity_poly.pdbx_seq_one_letter_code
_entity_poly.pdbx_strand_id
1 'polypeptide(L)' 'LRITNYVACSKCADEVAKLDPPESLQNYAAMDVGFTDWGVQVWCRRHKVNIVHIDFEGQKLPADFRRLEVS' A
#
# COMPACT_ATOMS: atom_id res chain seq x y z
N LEU A 1 16.88 -6.93 -7.87
CA LEU A 1 16.21 -6.51 -6.64
C LEU A 1 14.84 -7.15 -6.54
N ARG A 2 14.51 -7.64 -5.38
CA ARG A 2 13.20 -8.19 -5.10
C ARG A 2 12.71 -7.73 -3.74
N ILE A 3 11.40 -7.79 -3.54
CA ILE A 3 10.80 -7.38 -2.28
C ILE A 3 11.18 -8.38 -1.18
N THR A 4 11.69 -7.85 -0.08
CA THR A 4 12.02 -8.67 1.10
C THR A 4 10.94 -8.58 2.16
N ASN A 5 10.22 -7.45 2.21
CA ASN A 5 9.11 -7.26 3.14
C ASN A 5 7.98 -6.54 2.41
N TYR A 6 6.77 -7.03 2.59
CA TYR A 6 5.60 -6.40 1.98
C TYR A 6 4.97 -5.39 2.94
N VAL A 7 4.46 -4.31 2.36
CA VAL A 7 3.68 -3.33 3.12
C VAL A 7 2.28 -3.90 3.33
N ALA A 8 1.79 -3.83 4.55
CA ALA A 8 0.46 -4.33 4.85
C ALA A 8 -0.16 -3.59 6.03
N CYS A 9 -1.48 -3.55 6.04
CA CYS A 9 -2.25 -3.02 7.15
C CYS A 9 -2.18 -4.00 8.33
N SER A 10 -1.86 -3.52 9.53
CA SER A 10 -1.77 -4.37 10.70
C SER A 10 -3.10 -5.05 11.03
N LYS A 11 -4.21 -4.35 10.80
CA LYS A 11 -5.54 -4.93 11.02
C LYS A 11 -5.84 -6.06 10.03
N CYS A 12 -5.43 -5.89 8.77
CA CYS A 12 -5.57 -6.97 7.78
C CYS A 12 -4.73 -8.17 8.18
N ALA A 13 -3.50 -7.97 8.64
CA ALA A 13 -2.64 -9.05 9.09
C ALA A 13 -3.27 -9.83 10.25
N ASP A 14 -3.85 -9.11 11.22
CA ASP A 14 -4.53 -9.74 12.35
C ASP A 14 -5.76 -10.53 11.91
N GLU A 15 -6.53 -9.98 10.97
CA GLU A 15 -7.73 -10.65 10.45
C GLU A 15 -7.37 -11.90 9.66
N VAL A 16 -6.34 -11.83 8.83
CA VAL A 16 -5.89 -12.98 8.03
C VAL A 16 -5.48 -14.15 8.92
N ALA A 17 -4.84 -13.85 10.05
CA ALA A 17 -4.41 -14.88 10.98
C ALA A 17 -5.57 -15.68 11.57
N LYS A 18 -6.79 -15.15 11.49
CA LYS A 18 -8.00 -15.77 12.05
C LYS A 18 -8.92 -16.36 11.00
N LEU A 19 -8.54 -16.29 9.72
CA LEU A 19 -9.41 -16.77 8.64
C LEU A 19 -9.45 -18.29 8.58
N ASP A 20 -10.66 -18.81 8.33
CA ASP A 20 -10.93 -20.21 8.09
C ASP A 20 -11.97 -20.32 6.97
N PRO A 21 -11.60 -20.78 5.77
CA PRO A 21 -10.29 -21.31 5.38
C PRO A 21 -9.20 -20.22 5.30
N PRO A 22 -7.92 -20.63 5.43
CA PRO A 22 -6.83 -19.65 5.37
C PRO A 22 -6.73 -18.95 4.03
N GLU A 23 -6.31 -17.69 4.07
CA GLU A 23 -6.05 -16.91 2.87
C GLU A 23 -4.74 -16.15 3.05
N SER A 24 -4.01 -15.89 1.94
CA SER A 24 -2.80 -15.12 2.02
C SER A 24 -3.10 -13.65 2.28
N LEU A 25 -2.20 -12.97 2.98
CA LEU A 25 -2.34 -11.54 3.23
C LEU A 25 -2.38 -10.77 1.90
N GLN A 26 -1.62 -11.20 0.90
CA GLN A 26 -1.59 -10.57 -0.41
C GLN A 26 -2.96 -10.62 -1.11
N ASN A 27 -3.68 -11.71 -0.95
CA ASN A 27 -5.03 -11.84 -1.52
C ASN A 27 -6.08 -11.10 -0.71
N TYR A 28 -5.89 -11.07 0.59
CA TYR A 28 -6.86 -10.43 1.50
C TYR A 28 -6.75 -8.91 1.49
N ALA A 29 -5.55 -8.38 1.42
CA ALA A 29 -5.30 -6.95 1.53
C ALA A 29 -5.90 -6.20 0.34
N ALA A 30 -6.53 -5.08 0.63
CA ALA A 30 -7.09 -4.21 -0.38
C ALA A 30 -6.45 -2.83 -0.18
N MET A 31 -5.50 -2.49 -1.05
CA MET A 31 -4.71 -1.28 -0.88
C MET A 31 -4.81 -0.37 -2.09
N ASP A 32 -4.84 0.93 -1.81
CA ASP A 32 -4.65 1.97 -2.82
C ASP A 32 -3.27 2.56 -2.65
N VAL A 33 -2.56 2.70 -3.77
CA VAL A 33 -1.24 3.31 -3.82
C VAL A 33 -1.32 4.49 -4.77
N GLY A 34 -0.91 5.65 -4.31
CA GLY A 34 -1.01 6.83 -5.14
C GLY A 34 0.01 7.90 -4.76
N PHE A 35 0.08 8.91 -5.62
CA PHE A 35 0.98 10.02 -5.42
C PHE A 35 0.27 11.16 -4.69
N THR A 36 1.01 11.82 -3.81
CA THR A 36 0.64 13.11 -3.25
C THR A 36 1.57 14.16 -3.86
N ASP A 37 1.38 15.42 -3.45
CA ASP A 37 2.30 16.48 -3.88
C ASP A 37 3.73 16.23 -3.41
N TRP A 38 3.92 15.41 -2.37
CA TRP A 38 5.22 15.22 -1.74
C TRP A 38 5.79 13.81 -1.90
N GLY A 39 5.00 12.83 -2.30
CA GLY A 39 5.50 11.47 -2.38
C GLY A 39 4.44 10.45 -2.73
N VAL A 40 4.50 9.31 -2.04
CA VAL A 40 3.61 8.18 -2.26
C VAL A 40 2.89 7.83 -0.97
N GLN A 41 1.60 7.59 -1.07
CA GLN A 41 0.79 7.08 0.04
C GLN A 41 0.24 5.70 -0.28
N VAL A 42 0.18 4.86 0.74
CA VAL A 42 -0.49 3.56 0.68
C VAL A 42 -1.61 3.56 1.72
N TRP A 43 -2.82 3.28 1.26
CA TRP A 43 -4.01 3.24 2.10
C TRP A 43 -4.64 1.86 2.10
N CYS A 44 -5.15 1.44 3.25
CA CYS A 44 -5.98 0.25 3.33
C CYS A 44 -7.42 0.64 3.03
N ARG A 45 -7.97 0.12 1.92
CA ARG A 45 -9.37 0.39 1.55
C ARG A 45 -10.36 -0.29 2.49
N ARG A 46 -9.96 -1.44 3.03
CA ARG A 46 -10.82 -2.23 3.92
C ARG A 46 -11.03 -1.52 5.25
N HIS A 47 -9.97 -1.00 5.84
CA HIS A 47 -10.00 -0.35 7.14
C HIS A 47 -9.97 1.18 7.05
N LYS A 48 -9.80 1.72 5.84
CA LYS A 48 -9.81 3.15 5.56
C LYS A 48 -8.80 3.91 6.39
N VAL A 49 -7.58 3.36 6.46
CA VAL A 49 -6.48 3.97 7.20
C VAL A 49 -5.28 4.14 6.29
N ASN A 50 -4.48 5.16 6.56
CA ASN A 50 -3.20 5.34 5.90
C ASN A 50 -2.19 4.36 6.51
N ILE A 51 -1.53 3.57 5.66
CA ILE A 51 -0.53 2.60 6.10
C ILE A 51 0.84 3.26 6.17
N VAL A 52 1.21 3.97 5.11
CA VAL A 52 2.52 4.61 5.03
C VAL A 52 2.46 5.78 4.05
N HIS A 53 3.26 6.80 4.35
CA HIS A 53 3.51 7.89 3.43
C HIS A 53 5.03 8.02 3.26
N ILE A 54 5.49 7.98 2.02
CA ILE A 54 6.89 8.12 1.69
C ILE A 54 7.09 9.47 1.04
N ASP A 55 7.82 10.35 1.73
CA ASP A 55 8.12 11.70 1.27
C ASP A 55 9.40 11.67 0.43
N PHE A 56 9.33 12.17 -0.80
CA PHE A 56 10.47 12.22 -1.69
C PHE A 56 11.34 13.45 -1.48
N GLU A 57 10.96 14.35 -0.59
CA GLU A 57 11.70 15.58 -0.29
C GLU A 57 11.99 16.42 -1.54
N GLY A 58 11.01 16.46 -2.45
CA GLY A 58 11.13 17.20 -3.69
C GLY A 58 11.95 16.52 -4.77
N GLN A 59 12.49 15.35 -4.50
CA GLN A 59 13.31 14.62 -5.48
C GLN A 59 12.44 13.86 -6.46
N LYS A 60 12.91 13.77 -7.70
CA LYS A 60 12.27 12.96 -8.73
C LYS A 60 13.01 11.63 -8.82
N LEU A 61 12.26 10.54 -8.70
CA LEU A 61 12.82 9.20 -8.80
C LEU A 61 12.64 8.65 -10.21
N PRO A 62 13.65 7.95 -10.77
CA PRO A 62 13.46 7.28 -12.04
C PRO A 62 12.49 6.13 -11.88
N ALA A 63 11.41 6.15 -12.65
CA ALA A 63 10.40 5.11 -12.58
C ALA A 63 9.66 5.04 -13.91
N ASP A 64 9.33 3.82 -14.30
CA ASP A 64 8.49 3.58 -15.47
C ASP A 64 7.06 3.38 -14.98
N PHE A 65 6.32 4.47 -14.90
CA PHE A 65 4.96 4.44 -14.42
C PHE A 65 4.08 5.43 -15.18
N ARG A 66 2.79 5.16 -15.13
CA ARG A 66 1.79 6.08 -15.65
C ARG A 66 1.12 6.78 -14.46
N ARG A 67 1.08 8.10 -14.54
CA ARG A 67 0.39 8.91 -13.56
C ARG A 67 -1.03 9.19 -14.07
N LEU A 68 -2.02 8.75 -13.30
CA LEU A 68 -3.42 9.04 -13.59
C LEU A 68 -3.91 10.09 -12.63
N GLU A 69 -4.48 11.17 -13.17
CA GLU A 69 -5.02 12.23 -12.34
C GLU A 69 -6.47 11.92 -12.00
N VAL A 70 -6.81 12.16 -10.74
CA VAL A 70 -8.18 12.01 -10.23
C VAL A 70 -8.79 13.40 -10.15
N SER A 71 -9.90 13.59 -10.85
CA SER A 71 -10.62 14.86 -10.86
C SER A 71 -11.67 14.90 -9.76
#